data_7bd7ad4a9940b7e63de87608137e0277
#
_entry.id   7bd7ad4a9940b7e63de87608137e0277
#
_cell.length_a   1.000
_cell.length_b   1.000
_cell.length_c   1.000
_cell.angle_alpha   90.00
_cell.angle_beta   90.00
_cell.angle_gamma   90.00
#
_symmetry.space_group_name_H-M   'P 1'
#
loop_
_entity.id
_entity.type
_entity.pdbx_description
1 polymer ?
#
loop_
_entity_poly.entity_id
_entity_poly.type
_entity_poly.pdbx_seq_one_letter_code
_entity_poly.pdbx_strand_id
1 'polypeptide(L)'
;DAYSSKLLATVQTRRREVEEELRVLAETKTRELDDKLRIIDEQRRMLSALSMPIIPVWEGVLLLPLIGEIGADRAQEALERVLAELVATGSDVLLVDITGVIEIDTDVAQSLIRMVDAARLMGAACFFAGVSPAMAQTMTSLDVDLSAIRAFGTLHAALTAAIQHVGFRVVQR
;
A
#
# COMPACT_ATOMS: atom_id res chain seq x y z
N ASP A 1 2.46 -28.67 -63.98
CA ASP A 1 2.56 -30.11 -63.77
C ASP A 1 1.65 -30.53 -62.61
N ALA A 2 0.69 -31.44 -62.91
CA ALA A 2 -0.38 -31.79 -61.94
C ALA A 2 0.15 -32.28 -60.59
N TYR A 3 1.32 -32.90 -60.53
CA TYR A 3 1.98 -33.40 -59.33
C TYR A 3 2.47 -32.26 -58.43
N SER A 4 3.10 -31.27 -58.99
CA SER A 4 3.56 -30.05 -58.24
C SER A 4 2.40 -29.25 -57.64
N SER A 5 1.29 -29.13 -58.39
CA SER A 5 0.07 -28.45 -57.86
C SER A 5 -0.55 -29.21 -56.71
N LYS A 6 -0.57 -30.52 -56.74
CA LYS A 6 -1.11 -31.36 -55.66
C LYS A 6 -0.24 -31.31 -54.40
N LEU A 7 1.07 -31.31 -54.57
CA LEU A 7 2.03 -31.16 -53.46
C LEU A 7 1.91 -29.79 -52.79
N LEU A 8 1.84 -28.70 -53.57
CA LEU A 8 1.64 -27.36 -53.06
C LEU A 8 0.32 -27.20 -52.28
N ALA A 9 -0.77 -27.77 -52.77
CA ALA A 9 -2.07 -27.78 -52.07
C ALA A 9 -1.97 -28.50 -50.74
N THR A 10 -1.31 -29.66 -50.66
CA THR A 10 -1.13 -30.43 -49.44
C THR A 10 -0.30 -29.64 -48.41
N VAL A 11 0.80 -29.02 -48.84
CA VAL A 11 1.65 -28.20 -47.95
C VAL A 11 0.88 -26.99 -47.42
N GLN A 12 0.10 -26.32 -48.26
CA GLN A 12 -0.71 -25.17 -47.86
C GLN A 12 -1.80 -25.57 -46.86
N THR A 13 -2.47 -26.73 -47.07
CA THR A 13 -3.46 -27.23 -46.13
C THR A 13 -2.83 -27.53 -44.77
N ARG A 14 -1.69 -28.24 -44.76
CA ARG A 14 -0.97 -28.58 -43.52
C ARG A 14 -0.49 -27.33 -42.77
N ARG A 15 -0.02 -26.34 -43.51
CA ARG A 15 0.38 -25.07 -42.91
C ARG A 15 -0.78 -24.35 -42.21
N ARG A 16 -1.96 -24.31 -42.83
CA ARG A 16 -3.17 -23.69 -42.24
C ARG A 16 -3.63 -24.46 -40.98
N GLU A 17 -3.57 -25.78 -41.00
CA GLU A 17 -3.90 -26.60 -39.83
C GLU A 17 -2.97 -26.29 -38.65
N VAL A 18 -1.66 -26.22 -38.88
CA VAL A 18 -0.67 -25.89 -37.86
C VAL A 18 -0.83 -24.44 -37.35
N GLU A 19 -1.08 -23.50 -38.24
CA GLU A 19 -1.35 -22.12 -37.87
C GLU A 19 -2.59 -21.97 -36.95
N GLU A 20 -3.65 -22.71 -37.27
CA GLU A 20 -4.87 -22.73 -36.45
C GLU A 20 -4.66 -23.42 -35.10
N GLU A 21 -3.95 -24.57 -35.08
CA GLU A 21 -3.59 -25.23 -33.81
C GLU A 21 -2.76 -24.31 -32.90
N LEU A 22 -1.77 -23.61 -33.46
CA LEU A 22 -0.95 -22.66 -32.73
C LEU A 22 -1.78 -21.50 -32.19
N ARG A 23 -2.72 -21.00 -32.99
CA ARG A 23 -3.62 -19.92 -32.57
C ARG A 23 -4.48 -20.34 -31.38
N VAL A 24 -5.13 -21.50 -31.47
CA VAL A 24 -5.95 -22.03 -30.39
C VAL A 24 -5.13 -22.28 -29.14
N LEU A 25 -3.92 -22.81 -29.27
CA LEU A 25 -3.01 -23.02 -28.14
C LEU A 25 -2.59 -21.70 -27.50
N ALA A 26 -2.26 -20.69 -28.30
CA ALA A 26 -1.90 -19.37 -27.81
C ALA A 26 -3.06 -18.70 -27.05
N GLU A 27 -4.28 -18.74 -27.61
CA GLU A 27 -5.48 -18.21 -26.96
C GLU A 27 -5.77 -18.92 -25.62
N THR A 28 -5.62 -20.25 -25.61
CA THR A 28 -5.82 -21.04 -24.39
C THR A 28 -4.78 -20.67 -23.32
N LYS A 29 -3.51 -20.55 -23.72
CA LYS A 29 -2.43 -20.16 -22.80
C LYS A 29 -2.60 -18.73 -22.27
N THR A 30 -3.05 -17.81 -23.09
CA THR A 30 -3.34 -16.43 -22.66
C THR A 30 -4.44 -16.42 -21.59
N ARG A 31 -5.53 -17.16 -21.80
CA ARG A 31 -6.61 -17.25 -20.80
C ARG A 31 -6.14 -17.88 -19.49
N GLU A 32 -5.36 -18.97 -19.56
CA GLU A 32 -4.78 -19.60 -18.36
C GLU A 32 -3.88 -18.61 -17.57
N LEU A 33 -3.10 -17.80 -18.29
CA LEU A 33 -2.24 -16.79 -17.66
C LEU A 33 -3.08 -15.67 -17.02
N ASP A 34 -4.10 -15.19 -17.69
CA ASP A 34 -4.99 -14.14 -17.16
C ASP A 34 -5.71 -14.63 -15.89
N ASP A 35 -6.20 -15.86 -15.87
CA ASP A 35 -6.83 -16.45 -14.69
C ASP A 35 -5.83 -16.60 -13.53
N LYS A 36 -4.60 -17.02 -13.79
CA LYS A 36 -3.55 -17.11 -12.77
C LYS A 36 -3.17 -15.73 -12.23
N LEU A 37 -3.04 -14.72 -13.09
CA LEU A 37 -2.76 -13.34 -12.67
C LEU A 37 -3.87 -12.80 -11.77
N ARG A 38 -5.13 -13.06 -12.10
CA ARG A 38 -6.27 -12.66 -11.27
C ARG A 38 -6.23 -13.30 -9.88
N ILE A 39 -5.94 -14.61 -9.80
CA ILE A 39 -5.82 -15.32 -8.52
C ILE A 39 -4.67 -14.75 -7.69
N ILE A 40 -3.52 -14.48 -8.29
CA ILE A 40 -2.37 -13.89 -7.62
C ILE A 40 -2.72 -12.49 -7.09
N ASP A 41 -3.44 -11.69 -7.84
CA ASP A 41 -3.85 -10.34 -7.46
C ASP A 41 -4.85 -10.38 -6.29
N GLU A 42 -5.82 -11.30 -6.31
CA GLU A 42 -6.73 -11.56 -5.19
C GLU A 42 -5.98 -11.99 -3.92
N GLN A 43 -5.03 -12.93 -4.06
CA GLN A 43 -4.21 -13.37 -2.93
C GLN A 43 -3.33 -12.23 -2.38
N ARG A 44 -2.74 -11.40 -3.25
CA ARG A 44 -1.99 -10.21 -2.84
C ARG A 44 -2.87 -9.23 -2.07
N ARG A 45 -4.09 -8.96 -2.54
CA ARG A 45 -5.05 -8.09 -1.83
C ARG A 45 -5.42 -8.62 -0.46
N MET A 46 -5.66 -9.93 -0.33
CA MET A 46 -5.93 -10.56 0.96
C MET A 46 -4.74 -10.45 1.92
N LEU A 47 -3.52 -10.70 1.44
CA LEU A 47 -2.30 -10.55 2.24
C LEU A 47 -2.03 -9.10 2.62
N SER A 48 -2.28 -8.15 1.72
CA SER A 48 -2.15 -6.71 1.97
C SER A 48 -3.13 -6.23 3.04
N ALA A 49 -4.36 -6.73 3.02
CA ALA A 49 -5.36 -6.42 4.04
C ALA A 49 -4.94 -6.88 5.45
N LEU A 50 -4.16 -7.96 5.54
CA LEU A 50 -3.59 -8.47 6.80
C LEU A 50 -2.30 -7.76 7.22
N SER A 51 -1.59 -7.11 6.26
CA SER A 51 -0.24 -6.58 6.49
C SER A 51 -0.20 -5.12 6.95
N MET A 52 -1.32 -4.40 6.92
CA MET A 52 -1.42 -3.01 7.44
C MET A 52 -2.75 -2.83 8.17
N PRO A 53 -2.93 -3.44 9.34
CA PRO A 53 -4.16 -3.28 10.11
C PRO A 53 -4.25 -1.85 10.65
N ILE A 54 -5.41 -1.21 10.51
CA ILE A 54 -5.71 0.03 11.22
C ILE A 54 -6.44 -0.38 12.50
N ILE A 55 -5.88 -0.02 13.64
CA ILE A 55 -6.29 -0.54 14.94
C ILE A 55 -6.83 0.62 15.79
N PRO A 56 -8.08 0.61 16.22
CA PRO A 56 -8.55 1.53 17.25
C PRO A 56 -7.89 1.16 18.58
N VAL A 57 -6.93 1.96 19.03
CA VAL A 57 -6.16 1.69 20.26
C VAL A 57 -6.70 2.44 21.46
N TRP A 58 -7.49 3.48 21.25
CA TRP A 58 -8.19 4.25 22.24
C TRP A 58 -9.39 4.95 21.60
N GLU A 59 -10.32 5.43 22.43
CA GLU A 59 -11.42 6.27 21.94
C GLU A 59 -10.87 7.52 21.26
N GLY A 60 -11.19 7.71 19.96
CA GLY A 60 -10.68 8.80 19.13
C GLY A 60 -9.25 8.62 18.63
N VAL A 61 -8.58 7.46 18.84
CA VAL A 61 -7.20 7.21 18.40
C VAL A 61 -7.09 5.95 17.56
N LEU A 62 -6.69 6.12 16.29
CA LEU A 62 -6.34 5.04 15.37
C LEU A 62 -4.82 4.85 15.32
N LEU A 63 -4.38 3.59 15.31
CA LEU A 63 -2.99 3.20 15.10
C LEU A 63 -2.83 2.54 13.73
N LEU A 64 -1.88 3.02 12.95
CA LEU A 64 -1.39 2.40 11.73
C LEU A 64 0.05 1.92 11.95
N PRO A 65 0.30 0.63 12.23
CA PRO A 65 1.65 0.09 12.26
C PRO A 65 2.16 -0.18 10.85
N LEU A 66 3.31 0.36 10.52
CA LEU A 66 4.03 0.12 9.27
C LEU A 66 5.28 -0.72 9.57
N ILE A 67 5.40 -1.89 8.94
CA ILE A 67 6.46 -2.86 9.22
C ILE A 67 7.09 -3.35 7.92
N GLY A 68 8.43 -3.45 7.93
CA GLY A 68 9.21 -3.96 6.82
C GLY A 68 9.44 -2.95 5.71
N GLU A 69 9.57 -3.42 4.50
CA GLU A 69 9.71 -2.58 3.31
C GLU A 69 8.33 -2.07 2.86
N ILE A 70 8.23 -0.77 2.70
CA ILE A 70 7.02 -0.11 2.25
C ILE A 70 7.31 0.50 0.88
N GLY A 71 6.60 0.03 -0.15
CA GLY A 71 6.63 0.65 -1.47
C GLY A 71 5.52 1.69 -1.64
N ALA A 72 5.63 2.51 -2.69
CA ALA A 72 4.68 3.59 -2.98
C ALA A 72 3.23 3.09 -3.11
N ASP A 73 2.99 1.93 -3.72
CA ASP A 73 1.65 1.35 -3.86
C ASP A 73 1.02 1.02 -2.51
N ARG A 74 1.81 0.44 -1.58
CA ARG A 74 1.35 0.12 -0.22
C ARG A 74 1.09 1.37 0.60
N ALA A 75 1.92 2.41 0.43
CA ALA A 75 1.71 3.68 1.10
C ALA A 75 0.43 4.39 0.58
N GLN A 76 0.13 4.28 -0.71
CA GLN A 76 -1.09 4.80 -1.29
C GLN A 76 -2.33 4.03 -0.80
N GLU A 77 -2.27 2.70 -0.75
CA GLU A 77 -3.35 1.86 -0.20
C GLU A 77 -3.61 2.18 1.27
N ALA A 78 -2.54 2.38 2.07
CA ALA A 78 -2.63 2.79 3.45
C ALA A 78 -3.36 4.14 3.61
N LEU A 79 -3.05 5.12 2.76
CA LEU A 79 -3.73 6.41 2.74
C LEU A 79 -5.24 6.25 2.55
N GLU A 80 -5.67 5.53 1.53
CA GLU A 80 -7.10 5.34 1.23
C GLU A 80 -7.85 4.66 2.38
N ARG A 81 -7.25 3.64 2.97
CA ARG A 81 -7.82 2.92 4.10
C ARG A 81 -7.89 3.76 5.37
N VAL A 82 -6.85 4.53 5.65
CA VAL A 82 -6.82 5.45 6.81
C VAL A 82 -7.93 6.48 6.70
N LEU A 83 -8.10 7.11 5.53
CA LEU A 83 -9.13 8.11 5.34
C LEU A 83 -10.54 7.52 5.50
N ALA A 84 -10.78 6.32 4.96
CA ALA A 84 -12.05 5.62 5.14
C ALA A 84 -12.33 5.31 6.62
N GLU A 85 -11.31 4.86 7.37
CA GLU A 85 -11.45 4.52 8.79
C GLU A 85 -11.61 5.76 9.68
N LEU A 86 -10.92 6.87 9.38
CA LEU A 86 -11.13 8.14 10.07
C LEU A 86 -12.58 8.62 9.93
N VAL A 87 -13.17 8.50 8.74
CA VAL A 87 -14.60 8.84 8.52
C VAL A 87 -15.51 7.90 9.30
N ALA A 88 -15.24 6.59 9.24
CA ALA A 88 -16.10 5.59 9.85
C ALA A 88 -16.13 5.68 11.38
N THR A 89 -14.98 6.02 12.00
CA THR A 89 -14.81 6.05 13.46
C THR A 89 -14.98 7.45 14.07
N GLY A 90 -14.84 8.51 13.25
CA GLY A 90 -14.78 9.88 13.76
C GLY A 90 -13.58 10.14 14.66
N SER A 91 -12.45 9.43 14.43
CA SER A 91 -11.26 9.55 15.27
C SER A 91 -10.54 10.87 15.08
N ASP A 92 -10.06 11.46 16.17
CA ASP A 92 -9.38 12.75 16.21
C ASP A 92 -7.86 12.65 16.03
N VAL A 93 -7.31 11.44 16.20
CA VAL A 93 -5.86 11.19 16.10
C VAL A 93 -5.57 9.96 15.25
N LEU A 94 -4.67 10.14 14.29
CA LEU A 94 -3.98 9.08 13.58
C LEU A 94 -2.56 8.93 14.13
N LEU A 95 -2.25 7.80 14.73
CA LEU A 95 -0.92 7.42 15.18
C LEU A 95 -0.28 6.48 14.19
N VAL A 96 0.79 6.89 13.52
CA VAL A 96 1.56 6.09 12.55
C VAL A 96 2.82 5.59 13.23
N ASP A 97 2.94 4.29 13.40
CA ASP A 97 4.14 3.65 13.96
C ASP A 97 5.03 3.13 12.84
N ILE A 98 6.18 3.77 12.67
CA ILE A 98 7.20 3.42 11.67
C ILE A 98 8.46 2.81 12.30
N THR A 99 8.38 2.39 13.57
CA THR A 99 9.52 1.77 14.29
C THR A 99 10.05 0.52 13.55
N GLY A 100 9.16 -0.22 12.89
CA GLY A 100 9.49 -1.43 12.14
C GLY A 100 9.85 -1.21 10.68
N VAL A 101 9.93 0.03 10.20
CA VAL A 101 10.28 0.36 8.82
C VAL A 101 11.79 0.41 8.67
N ILE A 102 12.32 -0.33 7.71
CA ILE A 102 13.77 -0.45 7.49
C ILE A 102 14.30 0.79 6.77
N GLU A 103 13.62 1.19 5.71
CA GLU A 103 14.02 2.30 4.87
C GLU A 103 12.77 2.98 4.27
N ILE A 104 12.84 4.29 4.10
CA ILE A 104 11.83 5.09 3.43
C ILE A 104 12.49 5.83 2.28
N ASP A 105 12.06 5.54 1.06
CA ASP A 105 12.43 6.31 -0.13
C ASP A 105 11.61 7.60 -0.25
N THR A 106 11.97 8.42 -1.23
CA THR A 106 11.30 9.70 -1.48
C THR A 106 9.81 9.55 -1.80
N ASP A 107 9.42 8.52 -2.55
CA ASP A 107 8.03 8.32 -2.98
C ASP A 107 7.14 7.89 -1.81
N VAL A 108 7.66 7.02 -0.94
CA VAL A 108 7.00 6.62 0.30
C VAL A 108 6.89 7.80 1.26
N ALA A 109 7.95 8.59 1.44
CA ALA A 109 7.92 9.78 2.28
C ALA A 109 6.86 10.78 1.80
N GLN A 110 6.77 11.03 0.49
CA GLN A 110 5.73 11.87 -0.10
C GLN A 110 4.32 11.30 0.13
N SER A 111 4.15 9.99 0.06
CA SER A 111 2.85 9.34 0.31
C SER A 111 2.43 9.46 1.78
N LEU A 112 3.37 9.34 2.73
CA LEU A 112 3.11 9.58 4.15
C LEU A 112 2.74 11.04 4.43
N ILE A 113 3.40 11.99 3.77
CA ILE A 113 3.06 13.42 3.89
C ILE A 113 1.65 13.68 3.35
N ARG A 114 1.30 13.15 2.17
CA ARG A 114 -0.08 13.25 1.65
C ARG A 114 -1.12 12.66 2.61
N MET A 115 -0.78 11.58 3.30
CA MET A 115 -1.65 11.00 4.33
C MET A 115 -1.87 11.96 5.51
N VAL A 116 -0.81 12.62 5.97
CA VAL A 116 -0.89 13.64 7.04
C VAL A 116 -1.78 14.81 6.62
N ASP A 117 -1.54 15.34 5.42
CA ASP A 117 -2.31 16.48 4.92
C ASP A 117 -3.79 16.14 4.76
N ALA A 118 -4.09 14.96 4.21
CA ALA A 118 -5.46 14.50 4.03
C ALA A 118 -6.16 14.26 5.39
N ALA A 119 -5.50 13.60 6.34
CA ALA A 119 -6.05 13.40 7.69
C ALA A 119 -6.29 14.73 8.41
N ARG A 120 -5.37 15.68 8.28
CA ARG A 120 -5.52 17.04 8.84
C ARG A 120 -6.70 17.79 8.24
N LEU A 121 -6.93 17.70 6.93
CA LEU A 121 -8.12 18.29 6.28
C LEU A 121 -9.42 17.72 6.83
N MET A 122 -9.40 16.48 7.31
CA MET A 122 -10.53 15.83 7.99
C MET A 122 -10.63 16.15 9.47
N GLY A 123 -9.72 16.98 10.01
CA GLY A 123 -9.70 17.39 11.41
C GLY A 123 -8.88 16.48 12.33
N ALA A 124 -8.25 15.42 11.82
CA ALA A 124 -7.44 14.52 12.63
C ALA A 124 -6.00 15.01 12.78
N ALA A 125 -5.45 14.93 14.00
CA ALA A 125 -4.03 15.17 14.27
C ALA A 125 -3.20 13.92 13.94
N CYS A 126 -2.02 14.10 13.32
CA CYS A 126 -1.12 13.00 12.98
C CYS A 126 0.09 12.96 13.90
N PHE A 127 0.32 11.80 14.50
CA PHE A 127 1.46 11.50 15.37
C PHE A 127 2.29 10.37 14.78
N PHE A 128 3.60 10.53 14.78
CA PHE A 128 4.54 9.53 14.28
C PHE A 128 5.37 8.97 15.43
N ALA A 129 5.49 7.65 15.49
CA ALA A 129 6.37 6.95 16.42
C ALA A 129 7.53 6.27 15.67
N GLY A 130 8.72 6.30 16.25
CA GLY A 130 9.89 5.57 15.73
C GLY A 130 10.58 6.20 14.53
N VAL A 131 10.48 7.52 14.36
CA VAL A 131 11.20 8.25 13.30
C VAL A 131 12.70 8.11 13.52
N SER A 132 13.41 7.46 12.59
CA SER A 132 14.86 7.35 12.62
C SER A 132 15.53 8.64 12.10
N PRO A 133 16.83 8.89 12.45
CA PRO A 133 17.55 10.04 11.91
C PRO A 133 17.62 10.05 10.38
N ALA A 134 17.77 8.88 9.74
CA ALA A 134 17.78 8.76 8.29
C ALA A 134 16.45 9.14 7.67
N MET A 135 15.33 8.69 8.25
CA MET A 135 13.98 9.07 7.82
C MET A 135 13.73 10.57 7.98
N ALA A 136 14.17 11.14 9.11
CA ALA A 136 14.05 12.58 9.35
C ALA A 136 14.81 13.39 8.29
N GLN A 137 16.01 12.95 7.90
CA GLN A 137 16.78 13.57 6.82
C GLN A 137 16.07 13.48 5.48
N THR A 138 15.54 12.32 5.11
CA THR A 138 14.77 12.15 3.87
C THR A 138 13.57 13.07 3.85
N MET A 139 12.78 13.09 4.92
CA MET A 139 11.59 13.94 5.02
C MET A 139 11.92 15.43 4.93
N THR A 140 12.99 15.88 5.60
CA THR A 140 13.40 17.29 5.56
C THR A 140 13.97 17.72 4.22
N SER A 141 14.54 16.79 3.44
CA SER A 141 15.06 17.09 2.10
C SER A 141 13.98 17.30 1.03
N LEU A 142 12.73 16.95 1.34
CA LEU A 142 11.60 17.06 0.41
C LEU A 142 10.97 18.46 0.34
N ASP A 143 11.50 19.42 1.09
CA ASP A 143 10.98 20.80 1.17
C ASP A 143 9.46 20.87 1.48
N VAL A 144 9.01 20.00 2.38
CA VAL A 144 7.61 19.88 2.77
C VAL A 144 7.40 20.42 4.17
N ASP A 145 6.24 21.02 4.41
CA ASP A 145 5.85 21.47 5.74
C ASP A 145 5.59 20.30 6.69
N LEU A 146 6.59 20.01 7.52
CA LEU A 146 6.50 18.97 8.55
C LEU A 146 5.87 19.49 9.87
N SER A 147 5.44 20.74 9.93
CA SER A 147 4.84 21.33 11.14
C SER A 147 3.55 20.64 11.59
N ALA A 148 2.88 19.96 10.67
CA ALA A 148 1.69 19.17 10.97
C ALA A 148 1.99 17.79 11.60
N ILE A 149 3.27 17.37 11.58
CA ILE A 149 3.69 16.07 12.09
C ILE A 149 4.23 16.23 13.52
N ARG A 150 3.67 15.49 14.47
CA ARG A 150 4.22 15.37 15.81
C ARG A 150 4.98 14.05 15.91
N ALA A 151 6.30 14.13 15.96
CA ALA A 151 7.18 12.97 16.00
C ALA A 151 7.60 12.62 17.43
N PHE A 152 7.62 11.31 17.72
CA PHE A 152 8.03 10.73 19.00
C PHE A 152 9.02 9.61 18.79
N GLY A 153 9.98 9.47 19.68
CA GLY A 153 10.99 8.41 19.58
C GLY A 153 10.46 7.00 19.85
N THR A 154 9.31 6.88 20.54
CA THR A 154 8.72 5.58 20.90
C THR A 154 7.22 5.58 20.72
N LEU A 155 6.65 4.41 20.44
CA LEU A 155 5.19 4.22 20.35
C LEU A 155 4.50 4.57 21.69
N HIS A 156 5.11 4.23 22.83
CA HIS A 156 4.58 4.57 24.14
C HIS A 156 4.40 6.08 24.34
N ALA A 157 5.42 6.87 23.98
CA ALA A 157 5.36 8.33 24.10
C ALA A 157 4.31 8.93 23.16
N ALA A 158 4.25 8.43 21.91
CA ALA A 158 3.27 8.86 20.93
C ALA A 158 1.83 8.54 21.36
N LEU A 159 1.58 7.32 21.88
CA LEU A 159 0.26 6.91 22.36
C LEU A 159 -0.16 7.74 23.57
N THR A 160 0.75 7.97 24.52
CA THR A 160 0.49 8.82 25.68
C THR A 160 0.06 10.22 25.25
N ALA A 161 0.78 10.82 24.30
CA ALA A 161 0.46 12.13 23.75
C ALA A 161 -0.86 12.13 22.97
N ALA A 162 -1.17 11.07 22.24
CA ALA A 162 -2.43 10.89 21.52
C ALA A 162 -3.63 10.86 22.49
N ILE A 163 -3.54 10.05 23.55
CA ILE A 163 -4.57 9.95 24.59
C ILE A 163 -4.80 11.30 25.29
N GLN A 164 -3.72 12.03 25.55
CA GLN A 164 -3.82 13.39 26.12
C GLN A 164 -4.47 14.37 25.16
N HIS A 165 -4.21 14.24 23.86
CA HIS A 165 -4.77 15.10 22.82
C HIS A 165 -6.30 14.97 22.73
N VAL A 166 -6.83 13.75 22.88
CA VAL A 166 -8.28 13.49 22.92
C VAL A 166 -8.93 13.76 24.29
N GLY A 167 -8.21 14.41 25.22
CA GLY A 167 -8.76 14.93 26.48
C GLY A 167 -8.65 13.98 27.68
N PHE A 168 -7.93 12.88 27.60
CA PHE A 168 -7.72 11.96 28.71
C PHE A 168 -6.37 12.20 29.41
N ARG A 169 -6.28 11.87 30.71
CA ARG A 169 -5.02 11.89 31.47
C ARG A 169 -4.50 10.47 31.67
N VAL A 170 -3.28 10.22 31.22
CA VAL A 170 -2.55 8.99 31.57
C VAL A 170 -1.90 9.17 32.93
N VAL A 171 -2.37 8.46 33.94
CA VAL A 171 -1.80 8.47 35.30
C VAL A 171 -0.83 7.31 35.42
N GLN A 172 0.47 7.60 35.56
CA GLN A 172 1.44 6.59 35.96
C GLN A 172 1.27 6.27 37.44
N ARG A 173 1.11 4.98 37.74
CA ARG A 173 1.15 4.47 39.13
C ARG A 173 2.56 4.07 39.52
#